data_ca07e90d477d1af4072bf71df4667764
#
_entry.id   ca07e90d477d1af4072bf71df4667764
#
_cell.length_a   1.000
_cell.length_b   1.000
_cell.length_c   1.000
_cell.angle_alpha   90.00
_cell.angle_beta   90.00
_cell.angle_gamma   90.00
#
_symmetry.space_group_name_H-M   'P 1'
#
loop_
_entity.id
_entity.type
_entity.pdbx_description
1 polymer ?
#
loop_
_entity_poly.entity_id
_entity_poly.type
_entity_poly.pdbx_seq_one_letter_code
_entity_poly.pdbx_strand_id
1 'polypeptide(L)'
;MALPDAFTHQDKLLTVDTNLSKFLEGLLHPGIKAHPLFLDPYNGVWVLRVKFAPGVTLPLHFHTGTVHLYTMSGCWYYSEYPDQKQTAGCYIFEPGGSIHEFNTPASNTEDTDTFMVVFGANVNFLKDGTYLNMMDASLIKAWADQGIKDQGLTRMNYISAQIPKYTR
;
A
#
# COMPACT_ATOMS: atom_id res chain seq x y z
N MET A 1 7.34 -35.93 2.55
CA MET A 1 6.18 -36.31 3.38
C MET A 1 4.95 -36.01 2.52
N ALA A 2 4.16 -37.02 2.20
CA ALA A 2 2.93 -36.84 1.43
C ALA A 2 1.80 -36.43 2.38
N LEU A 3 1.05 -35.38 2.00
CA LEU A 3 -0.19 -35.00 2.73
C LEU A 3 -1.31 -35.96 2.35
N PRO A 4 -2.30 -36.22 3.24
CA PRO A 4 -3.49 -36.97 2.91
C PRO A 4 -4.25 -36.33 1.72
N ASP A 5 -4.83 -37.12 0.84
CA ASP A 5 -5.56 -36.67 -0.35
C ASP A 5 -6.75 -35.74 -0.05
N ALA A 6 -7.23 -35.75 1.20
CA ALA A 6 -8.28 -34.85 1.65
C ALA A 6 -7.83 -33.37 1.80
N PHE A 7 -6.53 -33.11 1.79
CA PHE A 7 -6.00 -31.76 1.91
C PHE A 7 -5.73 -31.15 0.53
N THR A 8 -6.41 -30.05 0.23
CA THR A 8 -6.05 -29.19 -0.90
C THR A 8 -4.81 -28.38 -0.53
N HIS A 9 -3.78 -28.42 -1.36
CA HIS A 9 -2.55 -27.63 -1.16
C HIS A 9 -2.22 -26.83 -2.41
N GLN A 10 -1.44 -25.76 -2.23
CA GLN A 10 -0.91 -24.97 -3.31
C GLN A 10 0.47 -25.51 -3.70
N ASP A 11 0.66 -25.77 -4.98
CA ASP A 11 1.94 -26.28 -5.52
C ASP A 11 2.98 -25.18 -5.69
N LYS A 12 2.58 -23.90 -5.60
CA LYS A 12 3.44 -22.75 -5.90
C LYS A 12 3.51 -21.79 -4.74
N LEU A 13 4.74 -21.45 -4.36
CA LEU A 13 5.05 -20.25 -3.59
C LEU A 13 5.37 -19.13 -4.57
N LEU A 14 4.81 -17.94 -4.33
CA LEU A 14 4.99 -16.77 -5.17
C LEU A 14 5.87 -15.74 -4.44
N THR A 15 6.84 -15.21 -5.15
CA THR A 15 7.77 -14.21 -4.62
C THR A 15 7.73 -12.95 -5.50
N VAL A 16 7.63 -11.79 -4.86
CA VAL A 16 7.87 -10.48 -5.48
C VAL A 16 9.17 -9.94 -4.94
N ASP A 17 10.15 -9.74 -5.82
CA ASP A 17 11.43 -9.13 -5.47
C ASP A 17 11.44 -7.67 -5.93
N THR A 18 11.34 -6.75 -4.97
CA THR A 18 11.31 -5.31 -5.23
C THR A 18 12.66 -4.73 -5.70
N ASN A 19 13.74 -5.53 -5.70
CA ASN A 19 15.03 -5.11 -6.24
C ASN A 19 15.15 -5.31 -7.76
N LEU A 20 14.24 -6.07 -8.36
CA LEU A 20 14.27 -6.36 -9.81
C LEU A 20 13.71 -5.23 -10.67
N SER A 21 13.00 -4.25 -10.08
CA SER A 21 12.40 -3.13 -10.80
C SER A 21 12.55 -1.83 -10.01
N LYS A 22 12.50 -0.71 -10.73
CA LYS A 22 12.27 0.60 -10.10
C LYS A 22 10.83 0.65 -9.59
N PHE A 23 10.59 1.50 -8.60
CA PHE A 23 9.23 1.81 -8.14
C PHE A 23 8.44 2.57 -9.21
N LEU A 24 7.13 2.42 -9.19
CA LEU A 24 6.20 3.31 -9.90
C LEU A 24 6.24 4.69 -9.26
N GLU A 25 6.43 5.72 -10.06
CA GLU A 25 6.51 7.10 -9.59
C GLU A 25 5.24 7.87 -9.90
N GLY A 26 4.84 8.78 -9.01
CA GLY A 26 3.74 9.73 -9.23
C GLY A 26 2.34 9.12 -9.30
N LEU A 27 2.16 7.86 -8.90
CA LEU A 27 0.89 7.15 -9.02
C LEU A 27 -0.23 7.78 -8.19
N LEU A 28 0.09 8.21 -6.99
CA LEU A 28 -0.84 8.77 -6.01
C LEU A 28 -0.56 10.26 -5.76
N HIS A 29 0.71 10.65 -5.82
CA HIS A 29 1.20 12.00 -5.59
C HIS A 29 2.63 12.12 -6.13
N PRO A 30 3.10 13.28 -6.62
CA PRO A 30 4.45 13.44 -7.18
C PRO A 30 5.60 12.99 -6.27
N GLY A 31 5.42 13.07 -4.95
CA GLY A 31 6.40 12.63 -3.95
C GLY A 31 6.25 11.19 -3.49
N ILE A 32 5.42 10.38 -4.17
CA ILE A 32 5.17 8.99 -3.77
C ILE A 32 5.68 8.04 -4.84
N LYS A 33 6.43 7.02 -4.39
CA LYS A 33 6.89 5.90 -5.21
C LYS A 33 6.32 4.62 -4.62
N ALA A 34 5.66 3.80 -5.42
CA ALA A 34 5.00 2.59 -4.95
C ALA A 34 5.47 1.33 -5.69
N HIS A 35 5.53 0.22 -5.00
CA HIS A 35 5.70 -1.12 -5.57
C HIS A 35 4.57 -2.01 -5.05
N PRO A 36 3.60 -2.38 -5.90
CA PRO A 36 2.58 -3.35 -5.52
C PRO A 36 3.24 -4.70 -5.22
N LEU A 37 2.77 -5.39 -4.18
CA LEU A 37 3.23 -6.73 -3.81
C LEU A 37 2.11 -7.75 -3.96
N PHE A 38 0.92 -7.42 -3.45
CA PHE A 38 -0.28 -8.24 -3.55
C PHE A 38 -1.51 -7.35 -3.70
N LEU A 39 -2.37 -7.68 -4.67
CA LEU A 39 -3.62 -6.96 -4.92
C LEU A 39 -4.76 -7.95 -5.05
N ASP A 40 -5.74 -7.85 -4.16
CA ASP A 40 -6.98 -8.64 -4.16
C ASP A 40 -8.21 -7.74 -4.21
N PRO A 41 -8.66 -7.35 -5.40
CA PRO A 41 -9.86 -6.56 -5.57
C PRO A 41 -11.15 -7.20 -5.02
N TYR A 42 -11.17 -8.53 -4.92
CA TYR A 42 -12.38 -9.28 -4.54
C TYR A 42 -12.59 -9.33 -3.03
N ASN A 43 -11.49 -9.39 -2.27
CA ASN A 43 -11.52 -9.38 -0.82
C ASN A 43 -11.07 -8.02 -0.24
N GLY A 44 -10.81 -7.04 -1.10
CA GLY A 44 -10.42 -5.70 -0.68
C GLY A 44 -9.09 -5.66 0.07
N VAL A 45 -8.10 -6.49 -0.32
CA VAL A 45 -6.78 -6.51 0.31
C VAL A 45 -5.74 -5.97 -0.66
N TRP A 46 -4.89 -5.08 -0.17
CA TRP A 46 -3.76 -4.59 -0.94
C TRP A 46 -2.51 -4.44 -0.07
N VAL A 47 -1.40 -4.89 -0.63
CA VAL A 47 -0.08 -4.87 0.02
C VAL A 47 0.88 -4.11 -0.87
N LEU A 48 1.46 -3.07 -0.31
CA LEU A 48 2.39 -2.19 -1.02
C LEU A 48 3.67 -2.01 -0.22
N ARG A 49 4.78 -1.81 -0.94
CA ARG A 49 5.94 -1.08 -0.42
C ARG A 49 5.88 0.33 -1.00
N VAL A 50 5.92 1.34 -0.14
CA VAL A 50 5.75 2.74 -0.55
C VAL A 50 6.87 3.58 0.02
N LYS A 51 7.40 4.46 -0.83
CA LYS A 51 8.37 5.48 -0.43
C LYS A 51 7.74 6.86 -0.55
N PHE A 52 7.90 7.64 0.49
CA PHE A 52 7.40 9.01 0.58
C PHE A 52 8.58 9.98 0.65
N ALA A 53 8.65 10.93 -0.26
CA ALA A 53 9.63 11.99 -0.24
C ALA A 53 9.51 12.85 1.04
N PRO A 54 10.56 13.57 1.45
CA PRO A 54 10.46 14.56 2.51
C PRO A 54 9.40 15.62 2.23
N GLY A 55 8.61 15.97 3.25
CA GLY A 55 7.56 17.01 3.16
C GLY A 55 6.27 16.58 2.47
N VAL A 56 6.06 15.29 2.21
CA VAL A 56 4.78 14.79 1.70
C VAL A 56 3.73 14.83 2.78
N THR A 57 2.54 15.34 2.45
CA THR A 57 1.32 15.25 3.24
C THR A 57 0.25 14.56 2.42
N LEU A 58 -0.34 13.50 2.94
CA LEU A 58 -1.49 12.85 2.31
C LEU A 58 -2.80 13.54 2.69
N PRO A 59 -3.86 13.43 1.89
CA PRO A 59 -5.17 13.91 2.29
C PRO A 59 -5.63 13.31 3.62
N LEU A 60 -6.44 14.05 4.36
CA LEU A 60 -7.18 13.52 5.50
C LEU A 60 -7.98 12.31 5.05
N HIS A 61 -7.87 11.19 5.78
CA HIS A 61 -8.52 9.95 5.35
C HIS A 61 -8.81 9.01 6.51
N PHE A 62 -9.62 8.00 6.22
CA PHE A 62 -9.75 6.79 7.03
C PHE A 62 -9.75 5.56 6.13
N HIS A 63 -9.45 4.39 6.72
CA HIS A 63 -9.57 3.10 6.06
C HIS A 63 -10.89 2.42 6.48
N THR A 64 -11.59 1.78 5.54
CA THR A 64 -12.83 1.03 5.85
C THR A 64 -12.57 -0.28 6.61
N GLY A 65 -11.34 -0.78 6.56
CA GLY A 65 -10.83 -1.92 7.34
C GLY A 65 -9.56 -1.52 8.08
N THR A 66 -8.80 -2.50 8.52
CA THR A 66 -7.56 -2.27 9.28
C THR A 66 -6.35 -2.06 8.38
N VAL A 67 -5.34 -1.36 8.91
CA VAL A 67 -4.01 -1.26 8.29
C VAL A 67 -2.94 -1.76 9.23
N HIS A 68 -1.99 -2.48 8.66
CA HIS A 68 -0.74 -2.86 9.29
C HIS A 68 0.38 -2.19 8.52
N LEU A 69 1.10 -1.26 9.14
CA LEU A 69 2.19 -0.53 8.51
C LEU A 69 3.48 -0.69 9.31
N TYR A 70 4.57 -0.99 8.61
CA TYR A 70 5.90 -1.11 9.17
C TYR A 70 6.83 -0.10 8.50
N THR A 71 7.53 0.70 9.28
CA THR A 71 8.53 1.66 8.81
C THR A 71 9.87 0.97 8.63
N MET A 72 10.35 0.88 7.39
CA MET A 72 11.62 0.26 7.04
C MET A 72 12.80 1.24 7.19
N SER A 73 12.60 2.51 6.78
CA SER A 73 13.56 3.60 6.98
C SER A 73 12.86 4.95 6.97
N GLY A 74 13.56 6.01 7.38
CA GLY A 74 13.05 7.37 7.43
C GLY A 74 12.19 7.65 8.67
N CYS A 75 11.31 8.65 8.55
CA CYS A 75 10.46 9.12 9.64
C CYS A 75 9.16 9.70 9.08
N TRP A 76 8.04 9.42 9.75
CA TRP A 76 6.74 9.99 9.46
C TRP A 76 5.89 10.13 10.73
N TYR A 77 4.75 10.78 10.66
CA TYR A 77 3.83 10.98 11.78
C TYR A 77 2.43 11.32 11.27
N TYR A 78 1.43 11.20 12.13
CA TYR A 78 0.09 11.74 11.88
C TYR A 78 -0.05 13.15 12.43
N SER A 79 -0.78 14.03 11.72
CA SER A 79 -1.10 15.38 12.19
C SER A 79 -1.78 15.39 13.56
N GLU A 80 -2.57 14.37 13.86
CA GLU A 80 -3.29 14.17 15.13
C GLU A 80 -2.37 13.78 16.29
N TYR A 81 -1.18 13.23 15.98
CA TYR A 81 -0.19 12.74 16.95
C TYR A 81 1.24 13.18 16.56
N PRO A 82 1.51 14.50 16.48
CA PRO A 82 2.76 15.01 15.89
C PRO A 82 4.02 14.63 16.68
N ASP A 83 3.88 14.29 17.96
CA ASP A 83 4.99 13.87 18.82
C ASP A 83 5.26 12.36 18.74
N GLN A 84 4.36 11.57 18.14
CA GLN A 84 4.52 10.13 17.97
C GLN A 84 5.18 9.82 16.62
N LYS A 85 6.49 10.04 16.53
CA LYS A 85 7.24 9.79 15.30
C LYS A 85 7.39 8.28 15.04
N GLN A 86 7.07 7.88 13.82
CA GLN A 86 7.22 6.53 13.32
C GLN A 86 8.55 6.44 12.55
N THR A 87 9.57 5.94 13.21
CA THR A 87 10.92 5.76 12.64
C THR A 87 11.15 4.30 12.23
N ALA A 88 12.32 4.03 11.64
CA ALA A 88 12.71 2.67 11.28
C ALA A 88 12.51 1.68 12.44
N GLY A 89 11.85 0.55 12.17
CA GLY A 89 11.50 -0.46 13.16
C GLY A 89 10.12 -0.27 13.82
N CYS A 90 9.45 0.87 13.63
CA CYS A 90 8.10 1.08 14.14
C CYS A 90 7.07 0.29 13.33
N TYR A 91 6.18 -0.36 14.06
CA TYR A 91 4.97 -0.96 13.55
C TYR A 91 3.75 -0.22 14.10
N ILE A 92 2.80 0.11 13.24
CA ILE A 92 1.53 0.70 13.64
C ILE A 92 0.36 -0.15 13.16
N PHE A 93 -0.67 -0.21 13.99
CA PHE A 93 -1.98 -0.78 13.68
C PHE A 93 -3.01 0.34 13.64
N GLU A 94 -3.70 0.48 12.51
CA GLU A 94 -4.79 1.43 12.35
C GLU A 94 -6.11 0.66 12.34
N PRO A 95 -6.97 0.84 13.34
CA PRO A 95 -8.31 0.28 13.30
C PRO A 95 -9.14 0.98 12.21
N GLY A 96 -10.03 0.22 11.56
CA GLY A 96 -10.94 0.77 10.56
C GLY A 96 -11.75 1.94 11.12
N GLY A 97 -11.92 2.99 10.31
CA GLY A 97 -12.62 4.21 10.70
C GLY A 97 -11.79 5.26 11.44
N SER A 98 -10.52 4.98 11.76
CA SER A 98 -9.63 6.01 12.33
C SER A 98 -9.33 7.09 11.30
N ILE A 99 -9.68 8.33 11.61
CA ILE A 99 -9.42 9.49 10.74
C ILE A 99 -8.04 10.06 11.07
N HIS A 100 -7.19 10.22 10.06
CA HIS A 100 -5.84 10.73 10.22
C HIS A 100 -5.27 11.34 8.94
N GLU A 101 -4.22 12.17 9.12
CA GLU A 101 -3.45 12.78 8.04
C GLU A 101 -1.97 12.41 8.18
N PHE A 102 -1.45 11.64 7.21
CA PHE A 102 -0.05 11.18 7.18
C PHE A 102 0.88 12.28 6.70
N ASN A 103 2.04 12.44 7.38
CA ASN A 103 3.04 13.43 7.03
C ASN A 103 4.45 12.86 7.13
N THR A 104 5.33 13.25 6.19
CA THR A 104 6.77 13.09 6.34
C THR A 104 7.41 14.44 6.69
N PRO A 105 8.32 14.51 7.68
CA PRO A 105 9.05 15.75 7.96
C PRO A 105 9.80 16.26 6.71
N ALA A 106 9.70 17.56 6.44
CA ALA A 106 10.49 18.20 5.38
C ALA A 106 12.01 18.15 5.67
N SER A 107 12.37 17.92 6.93
CA SER A 107 13.77 17.74 7.38
C SER A 107 14.32 16.33 7.16
N ASN A 108 13.53 15.38 6.68
CA ASN A 108 14.05 14.08 6.29
C ASN A 108 15.11 14.25 5.18
N THR A 109 16.20 13.52 5.26
CA THR A 109 17.29 13.56 4.27
C THR A 109 17.14 12.49 3.18
N GLU A 110 16.19 11.58 3.35
CA GLU A 110 15.88 10.47 2.43
C GLU A 110 14.39 10.19 2.41
N ASP A 111 13.96 9.41 1.42
CA ASP A 111 12.58 8.94 1.33
C ASP A 111 12.24 8.06 2.56
N THR A 112 11.08 8.25 3.14
CA THR A 112 10.53 7.32 4.15
C THR A 112 10.01 6.07 3.45
N ASP A 113 10.58 4.90 3.76
CA ASP A 113 10.26 3.61 3.17
C ASP A 113 9.36 2.81 4.12
N THR A 114 8.22 2.37 3.62
CA THR A 114 7.21 1.65 4.39
C THR A 114 6.73 0.40 3.67
N PHE A 115 6.37 -0.60 4.46
CA PHE A 115 5.60 -1.77 4.03
C PHE A 115 4.23 -1.70 4.68
N MET A 116 3.15 -1.87 3.89
CA MET A 116 1.80 -1.81 4.42
C MET A 116 0.90 -2.92 3.87
N VAL A 117 0.04 -3.42 4.73
CA VAL A 117 -1.07 -4.30 4.41
C VAL A 117 -2.36 -3.58 4.77
N VAL A 118 -3.23 -3.38 3.81
CA VAL A 118 -4.48 -2.64 3.98
C VAL A 118 -5.66 -3.53 3.64
N PHE A 119 -6.64 -3.53 4.52
CA PHE A 119 -7.92 -4.18 4.32
C PHE A 119 -8.99 -3.13 4.03
N GLY A 120 -9.77 -3.35 2.97
CA GLY A 120 -10.79 -2.42 2.51
C GLY A 120 -10.24 -1.29 1.64
N ALA A 121 -10.84 -0.13 1.77
CA ALA A 121 -10.56 1.06 0.96
C ALA A 121 -10.07 2.22 1.84
N ASN A 122 -9.29 3.10 1.22
CA ASN A 122 -8.91 4.40 1.74
C ASN A 122 -9.92 5.43 1.24
N VAL A 123 -10.59 6.14 2.15
CA VAL A 123 -11.57 7.19 1.83
C VAL A 123 -10.94 8.53 2.16
N ASN A 124 -10.72 9.34 1.14
CA ASN A 124 -9.98 10.60 1.23
C ASN A 124 -10.91 11.81 1.27
N PHE A 125 -10.51 12.84 2.00
CA PHE A 125 -11.22 14.09 2.16
C PHE A 125 -10.30 15.28 1.95
N LEU A 126 -10.89 16.40 1.55
CA LEU A 126 -10.26 17.71 1.66
C LEU A 126 -10.25 18.16 3.15
N LYS A 127 -9.45 19.17 3.46
CA LYS A 127 -9.34 19.69 4.84
C LYS A 127 -10.64 20.24 5.43
N ASP A 128 -11.58 20.62 4.58
CA ASP A 128 -12.92 21.06 4.99
C ASP A 128 -13.93 19.92 5.22
N GLY A 129 -13.48 18.67 5.08
CA GLY A 129 -14.30 17.47 5.22
C GLY A 129 -15.05 17.06 3.95
N THR A 130 -14.87 17.77 2.84
CA THR A 130 -15.47 17.41 1.55
C THR A 130 -14.85 16.10 1.05
N TYR A 131 -15.70 15.14 0.63
CA TYR A 131 -15.25 13.89 0.01
C TYR A 131 -14.41 14.17 -1.24
N LEU A 132 -13.23 13.58 -1.30
CA LEU A 132 -12.32 13.73 -2.42
C LEU A 132 -12.38 12.53 -3.37
N ASN A 133 -12.05 11.35 -2.88
CA ASN A 133 -12.09 10.09 -3.63
C ASN A 133 -12.00 8.88 -2.68
N MET A 134 -12.16 7.71 -3.26
CA MET A 134 -11.89 6.43 -2.60
C MET A 134 -10.85 5.66 -3.39
N MET A 135 -9.90 5.06 -2.69
CA MET A 135 -8.83 4.25 -3.27
C MET A 135 -8.91 2.83 -2.68
N ASP A 136 -9.07 1.84 -3.54
CA ASP A 136 -9.11 0.43 -3.19
C ASP A 136 -8.13 -0.42 -4.02
N ALA A 137 -8.12 -1.72 -3.79
CA ALA A 137 -7.26 -2.65 -4.53
C ALA A 137 -7.54 -2.64 -6.05
N SER A 138 -8.77 -2.37 -6.48
CA SER A 138 -9.15 -2.30 -7.90
C SER A 138 -8.54 -1.09 -8.58
N LEU A 139 -8.68 0.08 -7.95
CA LEU A 139 -8.11 1.33 -8.46
C LEU A 139 -6.58 1.28 -8.47
N ILE A 140 -5.97 0.77 -7.38
CA ILE A 140 -4.51 0.60 -7.30
C ILE A 140 -4.03 -0.34 -8.40
N LYS A 141 -4.75 -1.44 -8.66
CA LYS A 141 -4.41 -2.38 -9.73
C LYS A 141 -4.45 -1.69 -11.10
N ALA A 142 -5.51 -0.93 -11.40
CA ALA A 142 -5.64 -0.22 -12.67
C ALA A 142 -4.50 0.80 -12.86
N TRP A 143 -4.15 1.56 -11.82
CA TRP A 143 -3.03 2.50 -11.86
C TRP A 143 -1.69 1.80 -12.00
N ALA A 144 -1.47 0.69 -11.28
CA ALA A 144 -0.23 -0.07 -11.38
C ALA A 144 -0.04 -0.63 -12.79
N ASP A 145 -1.06 -1.27 -13.35
CA ASP A 145 -1.01 -1.84 -14.70
C ASP A 145 -0.74 -0.76 -15.77
N GLN A 146 -1.34 0.41 -15.64
CA GLN A 146 -1.10 1.53 -16.54
C GLN A 146 0.31 2.11 -16.34
N GLY A 147 0.69 2.39 -15.08
CA GLY A 147 1.99 2.97 -14.77
C GLY A 147 3.17 2.07 -15.13
N ILE A 148 3.04 0.75 -15.00
CA ILE A 148 4.04 -0.23 -15.46
C ILE A 148 4.30 -0.07 -16.97
N LYS A 149 3.25 0.09 -17.76
CA LYS A 149 3.35 0.32 -19.22
C LYS A 149 3.98 1.67 -19.53
N ASP A 150 3.45 2.74 -18.95
CA ASP A 150 3.85 4.11 -19.26
C ASP A 150 5.31 4.40 -18.86
N GLN A 151 5.77 3.77 -17.76
CA GLN A 151 7.15 3.93 -17.27
C GLN A 151 8.11 2.84 -17.76
N GLY A 152 7.64 1.90 -18.59
CA GLY A 152 8.47 0.83 -19.16
C GLY A 152 9.04 -0.14 -18.13
N LEU A 153 8.34 -0.39 -17.03
CA LEU A 153 8.79 -1.22 -15.91
C LEU A 153 8.57 -2.72 -16.17
N THR A 154 9.12 -3.24 -17.25
CA THR A 154 8.87 -4.61 -17.74
C THR A 154 9.26 -5.74 -16.77
N ARG A 155 10.09 -5.45 -15.77
CA ARG A 155 10.51 -6.40 -14.71
C ARG A 155 9.68 -6.31 -13.44
N MET A 156 8.80 -5.31 -13.33
CA MET A 156 7.90 -5.19 -12.19
C MET A 156 6.79 -6.23 -12.30
N ASN A 157 6.59 -6.96 -11.22
CA ASN A 157 5.47 -7.88 -11.07
C ASN A 157 4.87 -7.73 -9.67
N TYR A 158 3.65 -8.18 -9.52
CA TYR A 158 2.94 -8.30 -8.24
C TYR A 158 2.02 -9.52 -8.29
N ILE A 159 1.63 -10.01 -7.11
CA ILE A 159 0.69 -11.11 -6.99
C ILE A 159 -0.73 -10.53 -7.09
N SER A 160 -1.54 -11.06 -8.01
CA SER A 160 -2.96 -10.69 -8.13
C SER A 160 -3.84 -11.88 -7.78
N ALA A 161 -4.87 -11.64 -6.97
CA ALA A 161 -5.87 -12.66 -6.67
C ALA A 161 -6.61 -13.10 -7.94
N GLN A 162 -6.97 -14.38 -7.99
CA GLN A 162 -7.70 -14.94 -9.12
C GLN A 162 -9.17 -14.57 -9.06
N ILE A 163 -9.79 -14.42 -10.23
CA ILE A 163 -11.23 -14.22 -10.36
C ILE A 163 -11.96 -15.47 -9.84
N PRO A 164 -12.90 -15.34 -8.90
CA PRO A 164 -13.74 -16.46 -8.46
C PRO A 164 -14.47 -17.10 -9.66
N LYS A 165 -14.50 -18.43 -9.71
CA LYS A 165 -15.16 -19.20 -10.76
C LYS A 165 -16.09 -20.21 -10.13
N TYR A 166 -17.24 -20.43 -10.77
CA TYR A 166 -18.10 -21.55 -10.40
C TYR A 166 -17.40 -22.88 -10.70
N THR A 167 -17.50 -23.84 -9.77
CA THR A 167 -17.19 -25.23 -10.07
C THR A 167 -18.32 -25.79 -10.95
N ARG A 168 -17.98 -26.43 -12.04
CA ARG A 168 -18.97 -27.14 -12.89
C ARG A 168 -19.12 -28.57 -12.42
#